data_93ede2c758b9974c922ae65d8262f56e
#
_entry.id   93ede2c758b9974c922ae65d8262f56e
#
_cell.length_a   1.000
_cell.length_b   1.000
_cell.length_c   1.000
_cell.angle_alpha   90.00
_cell.angle_beta   90.00
_cell.angle_gamma   90.00
#
_symmetry.space_group_name_H-M   'P 1'
#
loop_
_entity.id
_entity.type
_entity.pdbx_description
1 polymer ?
#
loop_
_entity_poly.entity_id
_entity_poly.type
_entity_poly.pdbx_seq_one_letter_code
_entity_poly.pdbx_strand_id
1 'polypeptide(L)'
;MTFDPSKHATHPARAFSDFKLGEVFRAPSRTMTEGVFAAFQAASGDNHPIHYDRAYLQRLGHRDLMAHGYQTLIQAAIGASPLAHEMGEALIGFIAQSSRFLAPVYCGDTLYPAFEITGLDTQKTTGVMTLRVTIHNQDGALVVEGEQQYLMRL
;
A
#
# COMPACT_ATOMS: atom_id res chain seq x y z
N MET A 1 26.80 17.21 21.02
CA MET A 1 26.31 17.34 19.63
C MET A 1 24.83 17.70 19.73
N THR A 2 24.42 18.87 19.18
CA THR A 2 23.01 19.28 19.23
C THR A 2 22.25 18.52 18.13
N PHE A 3 21.16 17.85 18.49
CA PHE A 3 20.28 17.18 17.54
C PHE A 3 19.51 18.21 16.70
N ASP A 4 19.53 18.05 15.39
CA ASP A 4 18.78 18.88 14.44
C ASP A 4 17.73 18.01 13.75
N PRO A 5 16.43 18.14 14.08
CA PRO A 5 15.38 17.31 13.51
C PRO A 5 15.21 17.49 12.00
N SER A 6 15.62 18.64 11.43
CA SER A 6 15.55 18.88 9.98
C SER A 6 16.51 18.00 9.17
N LYS A 7 17.52 17.42 9.83
CA LYS A 7 18.51 16.52 9.22
C LYS A 7 18.23 15.05 9.49
N HIS A 8 17.12 14.74 10.17
CA HIS A 8 16.74 13.35 10.46
C HIS A 8 16.12 12.71 9.21
N ALA A 9 16.91 11.94 8.50
CA ALA A 9 16.47 11.17 7.34
C ALA A 9 16.83 9.68 7.50
N THR A 10 15.92 8.80 7.07
CA THR A 10 16.14 7.34 7.11
C THR A 10 16.73 6.82 5.80
N HIS A 11 16.53 7.54 4.70
CA HIS A 11 17.05 7.23 3.36
C HIS A 11 17.53 8.52 2.69
N PRO A 12 18.50 8.44 1.76
CA PRO A 12 18.85 9.57 0.90
C PRO A 12 17.63 9.98 0.07
N ALA A 13 17.31 11.27 0.06
CA ALA A 13 16.29 11.80 -0.82
C ALA A 13 16.79 11.82 -2.28
N ARG A 14 15.87 11.58 -3.23
CA ARG A 14 16.12 11.61 -4.68
C ARG A 14 15.27 12.70 -5.32
N ALA A 15 15.82 13.40 -6.29
CA ALA A 15 15.05 14.29 -7.15
C ALA A 15 14.13 13.47 -8.07
N PHE A 16 13.06 14.07 -8.58
CA PHE A 16 12.14 13.39 -9.51
C PHE A 16 12.87 12.79 -10.72
N SER A 17 13.90 13.47 -11.25
CA SER A 17 14.71 13.03 -12.38
C SER A 17 15.60 11.82 -12.10
N ASP A 18 15.82 11.48 -10.83
CA ASP A 18 16.68 10.35 -10.45
C ASP A 18 15.93 9.00 -10.49
N PHE A 19 14.61 9.05 -10.47
CA PHE A 19 13.77 7.85 -10.58
C PHE A 19 13.70 7.37 -12.03
N LYS A 20 13.57 6.04 -12.21
CA LYS A 20 13.56 5.42 -13.53
C LYS A 20 12.34 4.50 -13.67
N LEU A 21 11.81 4.41 -14.89
CA LEU A 21 10.78 3.44 -15.23
C LEU A 21 11.30 2.01 -14.99
N GLY A 22 10.42 1.18 -14.44
CA GLY A 22 10.73 -0.21 -14.12
C GLY A 22 11.44 -0.43 -12.78
N GLU A 23 11.78 0.63 -12.01
CA GLU A 23 12.24 0.44 -10.64
C GLU A 23 11.11 -0.16 -9.79
N VAL A 24 11.48 -1.16 -8.96
CA VAL A 24 10.53 -1.88 -8.11
C VAL A 24 10.89 -1.71 -6.65
N PHE A 25 9.95 -1.23 -5.88
CA PHE A 25 10.03 -1.10 -4.43
C PHE A 25 9.10 -2.11 -3.76
N ARG A 26 9.47 -2.57 -2.57
CA ARG A 26 8.68 -3.52 -1.79
C ARG A 26 8.45 -2.99 -0.39
N ALA A 27 7.22 -3.15 0.09
CA ALA A 27 6.93 -2.98 1.51
C ALA A 27 7.21 -4.31 2.23
N PRO A 28 7.51 -4.29 3.54
CA PRO A 28 7.57 -5.50 4.34
C PRO A 28 6.28 -6.30 4.24
N SER A 29 6.41 -7.62 4.20
CA SER A 29 5.25 -8.51 4.28
C SER A 29 4.53 -8.34 5.61
N ARG A 30 3.20 -8.55 5.58
CA ARG A 30 2.38 -8.42 6.78
C ARG A 30 1.30 -9.48 6.84
N THR A 31 1.24 -10.19 7.97
CA THR A 31 0.12 -11.10 8.23
C THR A 31 -1.11 -10.31 8.67
N MET A 32 -2.24 -10.63 8.08
CA MET A 32 -3.55 -10.06 8.37
C MET A 32 -4.12 -10.70 9.64
N THR A 33 -3.62 -10.25 10.79
CA THR A 33 -4.00 -10.76 12.10
C THR A 33 -5.37 -10.21 12.54
N GLU A 34 -5.98 -10.81 13.57
CA GLU A 34 -7.19 -10.27 14.20
C GLU A 34 -6.99 -8.83 14.71
N GLY A 35 -5.78 -8.49 15.16
CA GLY A 35 -5.45 -7.12 15.54
C GLY A 35 -5.53 -6.13 14.38
N VAL A 36 -5.12 -6.55 13.17
CA VAL A 36 -5.27 -5.73 11.94
C VAL A 36 -6.75 -5.55 11.59
N PHE A 37 -7.57 -6.60 11.72
CA PHE A 37 -9.02 -6.51 11.53
C PHE A 37 -9.68 -5.58 12.53
N ALA A 38 -9.37 -5.69 13.81
CA ALA A 38 -9.90 -4.83 14.86
C ALA A 38 -9.51 -3.36 14.66
N ALA A 39 -8.27 -3.08 14.29
CA ALA A 39 -7.79 -1.74 14.00
C ALA A 39 -8.55 -1.12 12.80
N PHE A 40 -8.77 -1.89 11.73
CA PHE A 40 -9.54 -1.42 10.58
C PHE A 40 -11.02 -1.20 10.93
N GLN A 41 -11.62 -2.10 11.70
CA GLN A 41 -13.00 -1.95 12.20
C GLN A 41 -13.17 -0.64 12.97
N ALA A 42 -12.26 -0.35 13.90
CA ALA A 42 -12.30 0.88 14.68
C ALA A 42 -12.11 2.14 13.81
N ALA A 43 -11.24 2.08 12.80
CA ALA A 43 -10.94 3.21 11.92
C ALA A 43 -12.05 3.48 10.89
N SER A 44 -12.67 2.43 10.34
CA SER A 44 -13.67 2.53 9.27
C SER A 44 -15.11 2.62 9.77
N GLY A 45 -15.39 2.08 10.96
CA GLY A 45 -16.76 1.88 11.46
C GLY A 45 -17.51 0.76 10.74
N ASP A 46 -16.88 0.03 9.81
CA ASP A 46 -17.52 -1.09 9.11
C ASP A 46 -17.58 -2.30 10.02
N ASN A 47 -18.80 -2.72 10.33
CA ASN A 47 -19.13 -3.84 11.21
C ASN A 47 -19.89 -4.96 10.47
N HIS A 48 -19.84 -5.00 9.14
CA HIS A 48 -20.54 -6.04 8.40
C HIS A 48 -20.03 -7.44 8.81
N PRO A 49 -20.93 -8.40 9.12
CA PRO A 49 -20.54 -9.71 9.65
C PRO A 49 -19.59 -10.52 8.74
N ILE A 50 -19.55 -10.24 7.44
CA ILE A 50 -18.61 -10.86 6.49
C ILE A 50 -17.12 -10.61 6.88
N HIS A 51 -16.85 -9.57 7.68
CA HIS A 51 -15.50 -9.23 8.10
C HIS A 51 -15.21 -9.63 9.56
N TYR A 52 -16.24 -9.86 10.39
CA TYR A 52 -16.06 -9.96 11.85
C TYR A 52 -16.81 -11.10 12.52
N ASP A 53 -17.64 -11.89 11.78
CA ASP A 53 -18.42 -13.00 12.35
C ASP A 53 -18.06 -14.33 11.66
N ARG A 54 -17.23 -15.13 12.34
CA ARG A 54 -16.80 -16.45 11.85
C ARG A 54 -17.96 -17.42 11.63
N ALA A 55 -18.96 -17.41 12.51
CA ALA A 55 -20.11 -18.29 12.38
C ALA A 55 -20.95 -17.93 11.14
N TYR A 56 -21.08 -16.64 10.86
CA TYR A 56 -21.71 -16.14 9.64
C TYR A 56 -20.96 -16.61 8.39
N LEU A 57 -19.63 -16.44 8.35
CA LEU A 57 -18.78 -16.81 7.22
C LEU A 57 -18.74 -18.31 6.98
N GLN A 58 -18.68 -19.13 8.04
CA GLN A 58 -18.72 -20.59 7.93
C GLN A 58 -20.03 -21.08 7.27
N ARG A 59 -21.16 -20.48 7.60
CA ARG A 59 -22.44 -20.80 6.93
C ARG A 59 -22.44 -20.46 5.44
N LEU A 60 -21.61 -19.51 5.02
CA LEU A 60 -21.43 -19.10 3.61
C LEU A 60 -20.31 -19.88 2.91
N GLY A 61 -19.63 -20.79 3.60
CA GLY A 61 -18.56 -21.61 3.01
C GLY A 61 -17.19 -20.94 2.97
N HIS A 62 -17.00 -19.83 3.68
CA HIS A 62 -15.70 -19.20 3.81
C HIS A 62 -14.86 -19.82 4.94
N ARG A 63 -13.55 -19.82 4.78
CA ARG A 63 -12.62 -20.49 5.71
C ARG A 63 -12.36 -19.70 6.99
N ASP A 64 -12.45 -18.38 6.95
CA ASP A 64 -12.21 -17.47 8.08
C ASP A 64 -12.80 -16.08 7.79
N LEU A 65 -12.55 -15.10 8.68
CA LEU A 65 -12.91 -13.69 8.48
C LEU A 65 -12.30 -13.19 7.16
N MET A 66 -13.12 -12.58 6.32
CA MET A 66 -12.68 -12.03 5.04
C MET A 66 -12.32 -10.54 5.21
N ALA A 67 -11.13 -10.17 4.78
CA ALA A 67 -10.67 -8.79 4.85
C ALA A 67 -11.53 -7.87 3.97
N HIS A 68 -11.80 -6.67 4.47
CA HIS A 68 -12.41 -5.61 3.67
C HIS A 68 -11.48 -5.21 2.53
N GLY A 69 -12.03 -4.84 1.36
CA GLY A 69 -11.22 -4.41 0.23
C GLY A 69 -10.27 -3.26 0.58
N TYR A 70 -10.76 -2.21 1.25
CA TYR A 70 -9.90 -1.13 1.72
C TYR A 70 -8.89 -1.56 2.78
N GLN A 71 -9.22 -2.51 3.66
CA GLN A 71 -8.28 -3.09 4.61
C GLN A 71 -7.11 -3.78 3.91
N THR A 72 -7.39 -4.50 2.83
CA THR A 72 -6.35 -5.10 1.97
C THR A 72 -5.55 -4.02 1.24
N LEU A 73 -6.22 -3.01 0.70
CA LEU A 73 -5.60 -1.97 -0.10
C LEU A 73 -4.63 -1.09 0.70
N ILE A 74 -4.93 -0.76 1.97
CA ILE A 74 -4.03 0.04 2.81
C ILE A 74 -2.69 -0.65 3.10
N GLN A 75 -2.56 -1.97 2.85
CA GLN A 75 -1.27 -2.66 2.94
C GLN A 75 -0.30 -2.19 1.84
N ALA A 76 -0.80 -1.53 0.81
CA ALA A 76 -0.02 -0.88 -0.25
C ALA A 76 0.20 0.62 0.01
N ALA A 77 0.26 1.06 1.25
CA ALA A 77 0.70 2.41 1.58
C ALA A 77 2.21 2.54 1.34
N ILE A 78 2.64 3.46 0.46
CA ILE A 78 4.06 3.59 0.07
C ILE A 78 4.98 3.94 1.23
N GLY A 79 4.47 4.56 2.30
CA GLY A 79 5.25 4.88 3.50
C GLY A 79 5.83 3.67 4.24
N ALA A 80 5.32 2.47 3.98
CA ALA A 80 5.89 1.23 4.48
C ALA A 80 7.10 0.75 3.65
N SER A 81 7.35 1.34 2.48
CA SER A 81 8.45 1.02 1.57
C SER A 81 9.53 2.10 1.59
N PRO A 82 10.75 1.83 1.09
CA PRO A 82 11.78 2.85 0.91
C PRO A 82 11.36 4.01 0.00
N LEU A 83 10.45 3.75 -0.96
CA LEU A 83 10.06 4.74 -1.98
C LEU A 83 9.63 6.08 -1.39
N ALA A 84 8.71 6.08 -0.42
CA ALA A 84 8.24 7.35 0.17
C ALA A 84 9.37 8.12 0.88
N HIS A 85 10.31 7.40 1.49
CA HIS A 85 11.48 8.00 2.15
C HIS A 85 12.46 8.58 1.12
N GLU A 86 12.65 7.90 -0.01
CA GLU A 86 13.50 8.37 -1.11
C GLU A 86 12.86 9.57 -1.84
N MET A 87 11.52 9.61 -1.96
CA MET A 87 10.81 10.80 -2.46
C MET A 87 10.99 12.01 -1.54
N GLY A 88 11.08 11.78 -0.24
CA GLY A 88 11.38 12.81 0.77
C GLY A 88 10.49 14.05 0.62
N GLU A 89 11.09 15.22 0.68
CA GLU A 89 10.38 16.51 0.57
C GLU A 89 9.89 16.83 -0.86
N ALA A 90 10.30 16.06 -1.88
CA ALA A 90 9.77 16.21 -3.22
C ALA A 90 8.32 15.70 -3.33
N LEU A 91 7.89 14.79 -2.43
CA LEU A 91 6.51 14.32 -2.39
C LEU A 91 5.56 15.45 -1.98
N ILE A 92 4.64 15.81 -2.87
CA ILE A 92 3.60 16.83 -2.62
C ILE A 92 2.31 16.14 -2.15
N GLY A 93 1.88 15.07 -2.83
CA GLY A 93 0.65 14.40 -2.45
C GLY A 93 0.29 13.18 -3.29
N PHE A 94 -0.63 12.41 -2.75
CA PHE A 94 -1.28 11.27 -3.38
C PHE A 94 -2.51 11.76 -4.14
N ILE A 95 -2.55 11.62 -5.47
CA ILE A 95 -3.53 12.31 -6.31
C ILE A 95 -4.53 11.39 -7.01
N ALA A 96 -4.18 10.11 -7.20
CA ALA A 96 -5.10 9.16 -7.83
C ALA A 96 -4.81 7.72 -7.39
N GLN A 97 -5.86 6.92 -7.39
CA GLN A 97 -5.85 5.50 -7.03
C GLN A 97 -6.88 4.75 -7.87
N SER A 98 -6.47 3.64 -8.44
CA SER A 98 -7.38 2.61 -8.94
C SER A 98 -6.93 1.23 -8.46
N SER A 99 -7.87 0.30 -8.31
CA SER A 99 -7.52 -1.07 -7.91
C SER A 99 -8.60 -2.06 -8.31
N ARG A 100 -8.17 -3.31 -8.53
CA ARG A 100 -9.03 -4.48 -8.70
C ARG A 100 -8.67 -5.52 -7.64
N PHE A 101 -9.69 -6.09 -7.02
CA PHE A 101 -9.57 -7.18 -6.05
C PHE A 101 -9.79 -8.49 -6.80
N LEU A 102 -8.75 -9.30 -6.92
CA LEU A 102 -8.73 -10.48 -7.79
C LEU A 102 -9.03 -11.78 -7.04
N ALA A 103 -8.75 -11.79 -5.73
CA ALA A 103 -9.05 -12.92 -4.86
C ALA A 103 -9.33 -12.43 -3.43
N PRO A 104 -10.13 -13.16 -2.64
CA PRO A 104 -10.39 -12.82 -1.25
C PRO A 104 -9.12 -12.99 -0.41
N VAL A 105 -8.95 -12.10 0.57
CA VAL A 105 -7.93 -12.17 1.61
C VAL A 105 -8.62 -12.51 2.92
N TYR A 106 -8.05 -13.43 3.69
CA TYR A 106 -8.61 -13.89 4.95
C TYR A 106 -7.70 -13.57 6.13
N CYS A 107 -8.27 -13.55 7.31
CA CYS A 107 -7.50 -13.52 8.54
C CYS A 107 -6.47 -14.68 8.55
N GLY A 108 -5.20 -14.36 8.87
CA GLY A 108 -4.09 -15.29 8.79
C GLY A 108 -3.31 -15.27 7.48
N ASP A 109 -3.83 -14.69 6.39
CA ASP A 109 -3.06 -14.53 5.15
C ASP A 109 -1.93 -13.52 5.34
N THR A 110 -0.79 -13.77 4.70
CA THR A 110 0.35 -12.85 4.69
C THR A 110 0.43 -12.17 3.33
N LEU A 111 0.50 -10.85 3.32
CA LEU A 111 0.48 -10.03 2.12
C LEU A 111 1.87 -9.46 1.81
N TYR A 112 2.20 -9.39 0.52
CA TYR A 112 3.49 -8.96 -0.02
C TYR A 112 3.26 -7.82 -1.04
N PRO A 113 3.24 -6.55 -0.60
CA PRO A 113 3.05 -5.42 -1.50
C PRO A 113 4.31 -5.09 -2.29
N ALA A 114 4.12 -4.70 -3.56
CA ALA A 114 5.18 -4.17 -4.42
C ALA A 114 4.68 -3.01 -5.27
N PHE A 115 5.59 -2.12 -5.62
CA PHE A 115 5.36 -0.90 -6.38
C PHE A 115 6.38 -0.83 -7.52
N GLU A 116 5.92 -0.73 -8.74
CA GLU A 116 6.75 -0.56 -9.93
C GLU A 116 6.49 0.82 -10.52
N ILE A 117 7.51 1.59 -10.78
CA ILE A 117 7.38 2.88 -11.48
C ILE A 117 7.06 2.61 -12.96
N THR A 118 5.85 2.95 -13.37
CA THR A 118 5.36 2.77 -14.75
C THR A 118 5.19 4.06 -15.51
N GLY A 119 5.22 5.22 -14.82
CA GLY A 119 5.13 6.53 -15.44
C GLY A 119 5.90 7.59 -14.68
N LEU A 120 6.55 8.49 -15.40
CA LEU A 120 7.25 9.67 -14.89
C LEU A 120 6.95 10.85 -15.85
N ASP A 121 5.85 11.56 -15.58
CA ASP A 121 5.35 12.62 -16.44
C ASP A 121 5.75 13.99 -15.90
N THR A 122 6.68 14.65 -16.57
CA THR A 122 7.14 16.00 -16.21
C THR A 122 6.16 17.07 -16.66
N GLN A 123 5.78 17.96 -15.74
CA GLN A 123 4.99 19.15 -15.97
C GLN A 123 5.87 20.41 -15.84
N LYS A 124 5.28 21.61 -15.84
CA LYS A 124 6.07 22.86 -15.77
C LYS A 124 6.89 23.01 -14.49
N THR A 125 6.33 22.65 -13.32
CA THR A 125 6.94 22.84 -12.00
C THR A 125 6.84 21.60 -11.14
N THR A 126 6.13 20.59 -11.60
CA THR A 126 5.87 19.34 -10.89
C THR A 126 6.03 18.15 -11.83
N GLY A 127 6.12 16.96 -11.27
CA GLY A 127 6.03 15.70 -12.00
C GLY A 127 4.97 14.80 -11.40
N VAL A 128 4.44 13.89 -12.20
CA VAL A 128 3.53 12.83 -11.74
C VAL A 128 4.26 11.51 -11.87
N MET A 129 4.45 10.83 -10.73
CA MET A 129 4.94 9.45 -10.70
C MET A 129 3.75 8.51 -10.67
N THR A 130 3.68 7.60 -11.62
CA THR A 130 2.68 6.54 -11.70
C THR A 130 3.31 5.22 -11.27
N LEU A 131 2.66 4.54 -10.34
CA LEU A 131 3.07 3.25 -9.81
C LEU A 131 2.05 2.19 -10.17
N ARG A 132 2.50 1.09 -10.76
CA ARG A 132 1.75 -0.16 -10.71
C ARG A 132 1.90 -0.76 -9.33
N VAL A 133 0.78 -1.12 -8.72
CA VAL A 133 0.73 -1.73 -7.38
C VAL A 133 0.27 -3.17 -7.49
N THR A 134 0.98 -4.08 -6.86
CA THR A 134 0.59 -5.48 -6.74
C THR A 134 0.66 -5.93 -5.30
N ILE A 135 -0.31 -6.73 -4.86
CA ILE A 135 -0.28 -7.43 -3.57
C ILE A 135 -0.48 -8.91 -3.84
N HIS A 136 0.48 -9.71 -3.45
CA HIS A 136 0.40 -11.18 -3.48
C HIS A 136 0.17 -11.72 -2.08
N ASN A 137 -0.42 -12.91 -1.96
CA ASN A 137 -0.50 -13.63 -0.70
C ASN A 137 0.67 -14.62 -0.56
N GLN A 138 0.70 -15.38 0.55
CA GLN A 138 1.73 -16.39 0.85
C GLN A 138 1.80 -17.54 -0.16
N ASP A 139 0.73 -17.78 -0.90
CA ASP A 139 0.65 -18.84 -1.93
C ASP A 139 1.10 -18.34 -3.31
N GLY A 140 1.56 -17.07 -3.39
CA GLY A 140 1.96 -16.42 -4.63
C GLY A 140 0.79 -15.95 -5.50
N ALA A 141 -0.45 -16.04 -5.00
CA ALA A 141 -1.61 -15.54 -5.73
C ALA A 141 -1.66 -14.01 -5.70
N LEU A 142 -1.88 -13.40 -6.87
CA LEU A 142 -2.13 -11.97 -6.99
C LEU A 142 -3.54 -11.66 -6.47
N VAL A 143 -3.63 -10.97 -5.34
CA VAL A 143 -4.92 -10.66 -4.69
C VAL A 143 -5.42 -9.26 -4.98
N VAL A 144 -4.50 -8.32 -5.21
CA VAL A 144 -4.82 -6.94 -5.64
C VAL A 144 -3.83 -6.51 -6.71
N GLU A 145 -4.34 -5.84 -7.73
CA GLU A 145 -3.53 -5.02 -8.64
C GLU A 145 -4.18 -3.66 -8.85
N GLY A 146 -3.37 -2.65 -9.16
CA GLY A 146 -3.88 -1.32 -9.39
C GLY A 146 -2.79 -0.32 -9.74
N GLU A 147 -3.18 0.94 -9.68
CA GLU A 147 -2.32 2.07 -9.97
C GLU A 147 -2.44 3.13 -8.88
N GLN A 148 -1.32 3.75 -8.54
CA GLN A 148 -1.27 4.91 -7.66
C GLN A 148 -0.50 6.02 -8.34
N GLN A 149 -0.95 7.27 -8.17
CA GLN A 149 -0.27 8.44 -8.73
C GLN A 149 0.09 9.42 -7.63
N TYR A 150 1.32 9.90 -7.69
CA TYR A 150 1.89 10.84 -6.74
C TYR A 150 2.40 12.09 -7.44
N LEU A 151 2.00 13.24 -6.92
CA LEU A 151 2.51 14.54 -7.36
C LEU A 151 3.82 14.83 -6.63
N MET A 152 4.84 15.23 -7.37
CA MET A 152 6.18 15.53 -6.85
C MET A 152 6.68 16.89 -7.34
N ARG A 153 7.58 17.53 -6.58
CA ARG A 153 8.40 18.65 -7.07
C ARG A 153 9.45 18.12 -8.05
N LEU A 154 9.80 18.95 -9.03
CA LEU A 154 10.95 18.72 -9.92
C LEU A 154 12.26 19.12 -9.27
#